data_3fe3a9ffe1468011618251f9010f6851
#
_entry.id   3fe3a9ffe1468011618251f9010f6851
#
_cell.length_a   1.000
_cell.length_b   1.000
_cell.length_c   1.000
_cell.angle_alpha   90.00
_cell.angle_beta   90.00
_cell.angle_gamma   90.00
#
_symmetry.space_group_name_H-M   'P 1'
#
loop_
_entity.id
_entity.type
_entity.pdbx_description
1 polymer ?
#
loop_
_entity_poly.entity_id
_entity_poly.type
_entity_poly.pdbx_seq_one_letter_code
_entity_poly.pdbx_strand_id
1 'polypeptide(L)'
;MKQAVMYGAGNIGRGFIGQLFHMSGYRTTFIDINADVIDRLNTDGGYPIYITEREGYRVHEVTNACGVNGRDCEAVACAIANADVMATAVGVHVLAHIAKPFAMGVRRRMEMGIKVPTLASMTAIPRFPI
;
A
#
# COMPACT_ATOMS: atom_id res chain seq x y z
N MET A 1 -9.21 -5.92 -13.38
CA MET A 1 -8.07 -5.07 -13.00
C MET A 1 -7.27 -5.81 -11.92
N LYS A 2 -5.96 -5.85 -12.10
CA LYS A 2 -5.09 -6.47 -11.10
C LYS A 2 -5.07 -5.67 -9.82
N GLN A 3 -4.84 -6.34 -8.70
CA GLN A 3 -4.89 -5.77 -7.37
C GLN A 3 -3.50 -5.62 -6.78
N ALA A 4 -3.20 -4.45 -6.25
CA ALA A 4 -1.99 -4.18 -5.50
C ALA A 4 -2.35 -3.85 -4.05
N VAL A 5 -1.50 -4.26 -3.13
CA VAL A 5 -1.60 -3.86 -1.72
C VAL A 5 -0.37 -3.05 -1.37
N MET A 6 -0.61 -1.86 -0.83
CA MET A 6 0.43 -0.97 -0.32
C MET A 6 0.29 -0.89 1.19
N TYR A 7 1.15 -1.58 1.91
CA TYR A 7 1.15 -1.53 3.36
C TYR A 7 1.95 -0.33 3.82
N GLY A 8 1.26 0.69 4.25
CA GLY A 8 1.79 2.01 4.58
C GLY A 8 1.26 3.07 3.62
N ALA A 9 0.51 4.04 4.13
CA ALA A 9 -0.08 5.11 3.34
C ALA A 9 0.58 6.47 3.64
N GLY A 10 1.86 6.44 3.98
CA GLY A 10 2.66 7.64 4.16
C GLY A 10 3.15 8.22 2.84
N ASN A 11 4.12 9.12 2.91
CA ASN A 11 4.60 9.82 1.72
C ASN A 11 5.22 8.88 0.68
N ILE A 12 5.96 7.87 1.10
CA ILE A 12 6.57 6.90 0.18
C ILE A 12 5.50 6.00 -0.43
N GLY A 13 4.58 5.48 0.39
CA GLY A 13 3.51 4.61 -0.10
C GLY A 13 2.59 5.30 -1.08
N ARG A 14 2.12 6.50 -0.76
CA ARG A 14 1.22 7.25 -1.65
C ARG A 14 1.97 7.96 -2.77
N GLY A 15 3.10 8.61 -2.44
CA GLY A 15 3.78 9.51 -3.36
C GLY A 15 4.72 8.83 -4.33
N PHE A 16 5.16 7.61 -4.04
CA PHE A 16 6.09 6.89 -4.90
C PHE A 16 5.53 5.55 -5.35
N ILE A 17 5.39 4.59 -4.44
CA ILE A 17 4.98 3.23 -4.81
C ILE A 17 3.55 3.19 -5.33
N GLY A 18 2.64 3.92 -4.69
CA GLY A 18 1.26 4.02 -5.14
C GLY A 18 1.14 4.61 -6.54
N GLN A 19 1.98 5.59 -6.85
CA GLN A 19 2.05 6.15 -8.20
C GLN A 19 2.47 5.08 -9.22
N LEU A 20 3.48 4.29 -8.90
CA LEU A 20 3.96 3.23 -9.79
C LEU A 20 2.88 2.17 -10.02
N PHE A 21 2.17 1.78 -8.98
CA PHE A 21 1.05 0.84 -9.11
C PHE A 21 -0.04 1.40 -10.00
N HIS A 22 -0.40 2.66 -9.81
CA HIS A 22 -1.42 3.32 -10.63
C HIS A 22 -0.99 3.36 -12.10
N MET A 23 0.24 3.77 -12.36
CA MET A 23 0.78 3.85 -13.73
C MET A 23 0.88 2.48 -14.38
N SER A 24 0.98 1.43 -13.59
CA SER A 24 1.05 0.05 -14.09
C SER A 24 -0.32 -0.60 -14.22
N GLY A 25 -1.39 0.14 -13.98
CA GLY A 25 -2.75 -0.34 -14.18
C GLY A 25 -3.35 -1.12 -13.03
N TYR A 26 -2.77 -1.03 -11.85
CA TYR A 26 -3.30 -1.72 -10.67
C TYR A 26 -4.34 -0.89 -9.94
N ARG A 27 -5.32 -1.59 -9.37
CA ARG A 27 -6.15 -1.03 -8.30
C ARG A 27 -5.38 -1.23 -7.01
N THR A 28 -5.23 -0.18 -6.21
CA THR A 28 -4.38 -0.22 -5.02
C THR A 28 -5.20 -0.11 -3.74
N THR A 29 -5.00 -1.06 -2.84
CA THR A 29 -5.52 -1.02 -1.49
C THR A 29 -4.39 -0.61 -0.55
N PHE A 30 -4.56 0.53 0.09
CA PHE A 30 -3.60 1.03 1.10
C PHE A 30 -3.99 0.52 2.47
N ILE A 31 -3.03 0.10 3.25
CA ILE A 31 -3.25 -0.35 4.63
C ILE A 31 -2.45 0.56 5.56
N ASP A 32 -3.11 1.19 6.50
CA ASP A 32 -2.48 2.06 7.49
C ASP A 32 -3.34 2.16 8.74
N ILE A 33 -2.73 2.48 9.86
CA ILE A 33 -3.46 2.72 11.11
C ILE A 33 -3.95 4.16 11.24
N ASN A 34 -3.54 5.05 10.34
CA ASN A 34 -4.01 6.42 10.30
C ASN A 34 -5.42 6.46 9.70
N ALA A 35 -6.41 6.50 10.56
CA ALA A 35 -7.82 6.44 10.16
C ALA A 35 -8.20 7.60 9.22
N ASP A 36 -7.67 8.79 9.45
CA ASP A 36 -8.00 9.96 8.62
C ASP A 36 -7.55 9.77 7.17
N VAL A 37 -6.35 9.23 6.97
CA VAL A 37 -5.85 8.95 5.63
C VAL A 37 -6.69 7.87 4.95
N ILE A 38 -7.02 6.81 5.68
CA ILE A 38 -7.82 5.70 5.15
C ILE A 38 -9.22 6.18 4.78
N ASP A 39 -9.85 6.98 5.63
CA ASP A 39 -11.18 7.51 5.36
C ASP A 39 -11.20 8.40 4.12
N ARG A 40 -10.17 9.23 3.95
CA ARG A 40 -10.06 10.08 2.77
C ARG A 40 -9.84 9.28 1.50
N LEU A 41 -9.01 8.25 1.54
CA LEU A 41 -8.81 7.37 0.39
C LEU A 41 -10.13 6.70 -0.03
N ASN A 42 -10.92 6.26 0.93
CA ASN A 42 -12.21 5.62 0.64
C ASN A 42 -13.25 6.61 0.16
N THR A 43 -13.23 7.84 0.65
CA THR A 43 -14.17 8.88 0.23
C THR A 43 -13.85 9.37 -1.18
N ASP A 44 -12.58 9.65 -1.46
CA ASP A 44 -12.15 10.26 -2.72
C ASP A 44 -11.82 9.25 -3.81
N GLY A 45 -11.51 8.01 -3.45
CA GLY A 45 -11.12 6.97 -4.39
C GLY A 45 -9.75 7.21 -5.02
N GLY A 46 -8.98 8.14 -4.50
CA GLY A 46 -7.67 8.49 -5.03
C GLY A 46 -7.11 9.74 -4.39
N TYR A 47 -6.04 10.26 -4.96
CA TYR A 47 -5.38 11.46 -4.44
C TYR A 47 -4.46 12.07 -5.51
N PRO A 48 -4.18 13.37 -5.42
CA PRO A 48 -3.24 14.02 -6.34
C PRO A 48 -1.80 13.87 -5.84
N ILE A 49 -0.87 13.77 -6.77
CA ILE A 49 0.57 13.87 -6.50
C ILE A 49 1.09 15.10 -7.23
N TYR A 50 1.73 15.98 -6.49
CA TYR A 50 2.32 17.19 -7.04
C TYR A 50 3.80 16.92 -7.34
N ILE A 51 4.15 16.90 -8.61
CA ILE A 51 5.51 16.62 -9.07
C ILE A 51 6.17 17.92 -9.43
N THR A 52 7.21 18.30 -8.67
CA THR A 52 7.95 19.53 -8.91
C THR A 52 8.77 19.41 -10.20
N GLU A 53 8.64 20.39 -11.05
CA GLU A 53 9.40 20.49 -12.30
C GLU A 53 10.16 21.82 -12.32
N ARG A 54 11.00 21.99 -13.36
CA ARG A 54 11.83 23.18 -13.47
C ARG A 54 11.01 24.47 -13.52
N GLU A 55 9.86 24.46 -14.19
CA GLU A 55 8.99 25.61 -14.38
C GLU A 55 7.64 25.44 -13.66
N GLY A 56 7.66 25.04 -12.39
CA GLY A 56 6.44 24.86 -11.62
C GLY A 56 6.23 23.42 -11.20
N TYR A 57 5.02 22.92 -11.34
CA TYR A 57 4.70 21.54 -11.00
C TYR A 57 3.62 21.01 -11.92
N ARG A 58 3.56 19.71 -12.05
CA ARG A 58 2.42 19.02 -12.66
C ARG A 58 1.74 18.13 -11.64
N VAL A 59 0.48 17.84 -11.88
CA VAL A 59 -0.32 16.99 -10.99
C VAL A 59 -0.55 15.65 -11.66
N HIS A 60 -0.25 14.58 -10.93
CA HIS A 60 -0.62 13.23 -11.33
C HIS A 60 -1.75 12.76 -10.42
N GLU A 61 -2.89 12.43 -11.02
CA GLU A 61 -4.04 11.93 -10.28
C GLU A 61 -3.96 10.41 -10.15
N VAL A 62 -3.86 9.93 -8.92
CA VAL A 62 -3.97 8.50 -8.63
C VAL A 62 -5.44 8.18 -8.41
N THR A 63 -5.95 7.24 -9.17
CA THR A 63 -7.35 6.78 -9.08
C THR A 63 -7.37 5.29 -8.72
N ASN A 64 -8.54 4.73 -8.57
CA ASN A 64 -8.71 3.32 -8.21
C ASN A 64 -7.93 2.95 -6.95
N ALA A 65 -8.04 3.81 -5.94
CA ALA A 65 -7.38 3.62 -4.66
C ALA A 65 -8.45 3.51 -3.56
N CYS A 66 -8.20 2.63 -2.61
CA CYS A 66 -9.03 2.50 -1.42
C CYS A 66 -8.13 2.24 -0.22
N GLY A 67 -8.71 2.27 0.96
CA GLY A 67 -7.97 2.08 2.19
C GLY A 67 -8.61 1.07 3.12
N VAL A 68 -7.77 0.38 3.86
CA VAL A 68 -8.16 -0.56 4.91
C VAL A 68 -7.42 -0.17 6.18
N ASN A 69 -8.15 -0.10 7.29
CA ASN A 69 -7.53 0.17 8.56
C ASN A 69 -6.67 -1.02 8.99
N GLY A 70 -5.40 -0.77 9.28
CA GLY A 70 -4.44 -1.81 9.63
C GLY A 70 -4.75 -2.53 10.95
N ARG A 71 -5.65 -2.01 11.76
CA ARG A 71 -6.10 -2.67 12.99
C ARG A 71 -7.19 -3.69 12.75
N ASP A 72 -7.82 -3.66 11.58
CA ASP A 72 -8.83 -4.64 11.17
C ASP A 72 -8.14 -5.82 10.50
N CYS A 73 -7.73 -6.80 11.30
CA CYS A 73 -6.96 -7.95 10.81
C CYS A 73 -7.69 -8.76 9.73
N GLU A 74 -9.01 -8.87 9.81
CA GLU A 74 -9.79 -9.59 8.79
C GLU A 74 -9.77 -8.86 7.46
N ALA A 75 -9.98 -7.55 7.48
CA ALA A 75 -9.95 -6.76 6.26
C ALA A 75 -8.55 -6.75 5.63
N VAL A 76 -7.51 -6.66 6.46
CA VAL A 76 -6.11 -6.74 6.00
C VAL A 76 -5.82 -8.09 5.35
N ALA A 77 -6.20 -9.18 6.01
CA ALA A 77 -5.99 -10.53 5.48
C ALA A 77 -6.74 -10.74 4.16
N CYS A 78 -7.95 -10.22 4.05
CA CYS A 78 -8.73 -10.27 2.83
C CYS A 78 -8.05 -9.52 1.68
N ALA A 79 -7.55 -8.32 1.95
CA ALA A 79 -6.83 -7.53 0.93
C ALA A 79 -5.57 -8.27 0.44
N ILE A 80 -4.80 -8.83 1.36
CA ILE A 80 -3.59 -9.59 1.02
C ILE A 80 -3.93 -10.85 0.24
N ALA A 81 -4.99 -11.54 0.63
CA ALA A 81 -5.43 -12.75 -0.06
C ALA A 81 -5.75 -12.51 -1.53
N ASN A 82 -6.23 -11.34 -1.86
CA ASN A 82 -6.64 -10.99 -3.22
C ASN A 82 -5.59 -10.18 -4.01
N ALA A 83 -4.42 -9.97 -3.44
CA ALA A 83 -3.40 -9.15 -4.07
C ALA A 83 -2.62 -9.92 -5.14
N ASP A 84 -2.33 -9.28 -6.26
CA ASP A 84 -1.42 -9.79 -7.28
C ASP A 84 0.02 -9.37 -6.97
N VAL A 85 0.17 -8.21 -6.37
CA VAL A 85 1.47 -7.67 -5.94
C VAL A 85 1.26 -6.88 -4.66
N MET A 86 2.28 -6.81 -3.83
CA MET A 86 2.22 -5.98 -2.64
C MET A 86 3.57 -5.38 -2.30
N ALA A 87 3.54 -4.27 -1.61
CA ALA A 87 4.72 -3.59 -1.12
C ALA A 87 4.49 -3.10 0.30
N THR A 88 5.58 -2.94 1.04
CA THR A 88 5.54 -2.35 2.38
C THR A 88 6.39 -1.09 2.40
N ALA A 89 5.89 -0.05 3.04
CA ALA A 89 6.63 1.19 3.29
C ALA A 89 6.29 1.68 4.70
N VAL A 90 6.74 0.91 5.68
CA VAL A 90 6.52 1.18 7.10
C VAL A 90 7.86 1.28 7.81
N GLY A 91 7.87 1.94 8.98
CA GLY A 91 9.08 2.01 9.78
C GLY A 91 9.54 0.62 10.24
N VAL A 92 10.84 0.46 10.43
CA VAL A 92 11.45 -0.83 10.82
C VAL A 92 10.76 -1.39 12.07
N HIS A 93 10.48 -0.53 13.04
CA HIS A 93 9.85 -0.93 14.30
C HIS A 93 8.40 -1.38 14.13
N VAL A 94 7.76 -1.06 13.01
CA VAL A 94 6.37 -1.42 12.72
C VAL A 94 6.27 -2.81 12.08
N LEU A 95 7.35 -3.30 11.46
CA LEU A 95 7.33 -4.58 10.75
C LEU A 95 6.87 -5.74 11.62
N ALA A 96 7.28 -5.77 12.89
CA ALA A 96 6.86 -6.81 13.81
C ALA A 96 5.35 -6.80 14.03
N HIS A 97 4.73 -5.62 14.02
CA HIS A 97 3.29 -5.47 14.24
C HIS A 97 2.45 -5.89 13.05
N ILE A 98 2.99 -5.83 11.84
CA ILE A 98 2.25 -6.23 10.64
C ILE A 98 2.44 -7.71 10.30
N ALA A 99 3.36 -8.38 10.95
CA ALA A 99 3.68 -9.79 10.65
C ALA A 99 2.47 -10.72 10.81
N LYS A 100 1.67 -10.54 11.87
CA LYS A 100 0.51 -11.39 12.13
C LYS A 100 -0.58 -11.26 11.06
N PRO A 101 -1.10 -10.06 10.77
CA PRO A 101 -2.10 -9.93 9.72
C PRO A 101 -1.55 -10.31 8.35
N PHE A 102 -0.28 -10.04 8.09
CA PHE A 102 0.38 -10.47 6.86
C PHE A 102 0.34 -12.00 6.74
N ALA A 103 0.76 -12.70 7.79
CA ALA A 103 0.76 -14.17 7.80
C ALA A 103 -0.66 -14.74 7.62
N MET A 104 -1.66 -14.11 8.22
CA MET A 104 -3.06 -14.51 8.04
C MET A 104 -3.48 -14.39 6.57
N GLY A 105 -3.10 -13.32 5.91
CA GLY A 105 -3.42 -13.12 4.50
C GLY A 105 -2.72 -14.14 3.60
N VAL A 106 -1.45 -14.41 3.84
CA VAL A 106 -0.69 -15.41 3.09
C VAL A 106 -1.28 -16.80 3.28
N ARG A 107 -1.62 -17.15 4.51
CA ARG A 107 -2.25 -18.44 4.79
C ARG A 107 -3.56 -18.58 4.05
N ARG A 108 -4.38 -17.55 4.04
CA ARG A 108 -5.65 -17.54 3.30
C ARG A 108 -5.44 -17.74 1.80
N ARG A 109 -4.40 -17.14 1.24
CA ARG A 109 -4.04 -17.38 -0.17
C ARG A 109 -3.70 -18.83 -0.42
N MET A 110 -2.93 -19.44 0.46
CA MET A 110 -2.56 -20.85 0.33
C MET A 110 -3.80 -21.76 0.39
N GLU A 111 -4.71 -21.47 1.30
CA GLU A 111 -5.97 -22.23 1.42
C GLU A 111 -6.83 -22.10 0.17
N MET A 112 -6.77 -20.95 -0.52
CA MET A 112 -7.48 -20.70 -1.75
C MET A 112 -6.75 -21.26 -2.99
N GLY A 113 -5.56 -21.83 -2.82
CA GLY A 113 -4.75 -22.33 -3.92
C GLY A 113 -4.11 -21.24 -4.76
N ILE A 114 -4.04 -20.01 -4.26
CA ILE A 114 -3.47 -18.87 -4.97
C ILE A 114 -1.98 -18.76 -4.61
N LYS A 115 -1.15 -18.47 -5.62
CA LYS A 115 0.28 -18.26 -5.39
C LYS A 115 0.52 -17.02 -4.53
N VAL A 116 1.61 -17.05 -3.75
CA VAL A 116 2.02 -15.90 -2.95
C VAL A 116 2.31 -14.72 -3.89
N PRO A 117 1.83 -13.51 -3.58
CA PRO A 117 2.08 -12.36 -4.42
C PRO A 117 3.54 -11.95 -4.38
N THR A 118 3.97 -11.27 -5.43
CA THR A 118 5.29 -10.65 -5.43
C THR A 118 5.31 -9.56 -4.37
N LEU A 119 6.30 -9.61 -3.49
CA LEU A 119 6.46 -8.67 -2.40
C LEU A 119 7.68 -7.80 -2.62
N ALA A 120 7.49 -6.49 -2.59
CA ALA A 120 8.56 -5.52 -2.53
C ALA A 120 8.48 -4.77 -1.21
N SER A 121 9.60 -4.59 -0.55
CA SER A 121 9.64 -3.87 0.72
C SER A 121 10.45 -2.59 0.60
N MET A 122 9.82 -1.48 0.94
CA MET A 122 10.45 -0.17 1.03
C MET A 122 10.45 0.28 2.48
N THR A 123 10.82 -0.63 3.36
CA THR A 123 10.93 -0.32 4.79
C THR A 123 11.88 0.85 4.97
N ALA A 124 11.51 1.76 5.86
CA ALA A 124 12.35 2.91 6.17
C ALA A 124 13.72 2.41 6.63
N ILE A 125 14.66 2.47 5.74
CA ILE A 125 16.03 2.11 6.04
C ILE A 125 16.59 3.19 6.94
N PRO A 126 17.23 2.82 8.05
CA PRO A 126 17.93 3.80 8.85
C PRO A 126 18.80 4.62 7.91
N ARG A 127 18.70 5.89 8.06
CA ARG A 127 19.41 6.80 7.20
C ARG A 127 20.86 6.38 7.00
N PHE A 128 21.26 6.36 5.76
CA PHE A 128 22.65 6.07 5.48
C PHE A 128 23.54 7.10 6.14
N PRO A 129 24.57 6.67 6.82
CA PRO A 129 25.57 7.59 7.33
C PRO A 129 26.40 8.05 6.14
N ILE A 130 25.91 9.01 5.50
CA ILE A 130 26.61 9.54 4.34
C ILE A 130 27.68 10.48 4.82
#